data_c594c0d6f7540eeb37c006ae4c90632a
#
_entry.id   c594c0d6f7540eeb37c006ae4c90632a
#
_cell.length_a   1.000
_cell.length_b   1.000
_cell.length_c   1.000
_cell.angle_alpha   90.00
_cell.angle_beta   90.00
_cell.angle_gamma   90.00
#
_symmetry.space_group_name_H-M   'P 1'
#
loop_
_entity.id
_entity.type
_entity.pdbx_description
1 polymer ?
#
loop_
_entity_poly.entity_id
_entity_poly.type
_entity_poly.pdbx_seq_one_letter_code
_entity_poly.pdbx_strand_id
1 'polypeptide(L)' 'MISIVLNGEPKEIVEGKSIMDLVDTLNLPAERLAVEHNLKIIKRAHWNSQALEDGDKVEIVQFVGGGSAGNC' A
#
# COMPACT_ATOMS: atom_id res chain seq x y z
N MET A 1 -15.23 -3.26 11.04
CA MET A 1 -13.80 -3.54 10.74
C MET A 1 -13.69 -4.63 9.69
N ILE A 2 -12.74 -4.49 8.81
CA ILE A 2 -12.41 -5.54 7.85
C ILE A 2 -10.99 -6.00 8.13
N SER A 3 -10.66 -7.18 7.63
CA SER A 3 -9.34 -7.76 7.81
C SER A 3 -8.66 -7.88 6.45
N ILE A 4 -7.46 -7.35 6.35
CA ILE A 4 -6.63 -7.48 5.15
C ILE A 4 -5.34 -8.18 5.53
N VAL A 5 -4.59 -8.60 4.51
CA VAL A 5 -3.26 -9.14 4.72
C VAL A 5 -2.26 -8.11 4.19
N LEU A 6 -1.49 -7.52 5.09
CA LEU A 6 -0.51 -6.51 4.74
C LEU A 6 0.88 -7.09 4.90
N ASN A 7 1.59 -7.21 3.78
CA ASN A 7 2.94 -7.78 3.76
C ASN A 7 2.98 -9.14 4.49
N GLY A 8 1.98 -9.96 4.22
CA GLY A 8 1.91 -11.30 4.75
C GLY A 8 1.34 -11.42 6.15
N GLU A 9 0.91 -10.32 6.76
CA GLU A 9 0.39 -10.34 8.12
C GLU A 9 -1.03 -9.80 8.17
N PRO A 10 -1.89 -10.41 8.97
CA PRO A 10 -3.27 -9.91 9.10
C PRO A 10 -3.28 -8.55 9.78
N LYS A 11 -4.15 -7.68 9.30
CA LYS A 11 -4.31 -6.36 9.86
C LYS A 11 -5.77 -5.96 9.75
N GLU A 12 -6.33 -5.46 10.85
CA GLU A 12 -7.70 -4.97 10.85
C GLU A 12 -7.71 -3.48 10.57
N ILE A 13 -8.61 -3.07 9.71
CA ILE A 13 -8.78 -1.66 9.38
C ILE A 13 -10.26 -1.32 9.37
N VAL A 14 -10.54 -0.03 9.44
CA VAL A 14 -11.90 0.47 9.37
C VAL A 14 -12.41 0.32 7.94
N GLU A 15 -13.64 -0.14 7.82
CA GLU A 15 -14.29 -0.27 6.53
C GLU A 15 -14.36 1.07 5.81
N GLY A 16 -14.19 1.05 4.49
CA GLY A 16 -14.28 2.28 3.69
C GLY A 16 -12.96 3.00 3.46
N LYS A 17 -11.87 2.44 3.98
CA LYS A 17 -10.55 3.06 3.77
C LYS A 17 -9.99 2.70 2.42
N SER A 18 -9.16 3.60 1.89
CA SER A 18 -8.47 3.40 0.61
C SER A 18 -7.03 2.97 0.84
N ILE A 19 -6.35 2.61 -0.25
CA ILE A 19 -4.92 2.33 -0.17
C ILE A 19 -4.17 3.55 0.35
N MET A 20 -4.57 4.75 -0.07
CA MET A 20 -3.92 5.97 0.40
C MET A 20 -4.06 6.12 1.91
N ASP A 21 -5.25 5.83 2.45
CA ASP A 21 -5.45 5.89 3.89
C ASP A 21 -4.53 4.93 4.62
N LEU A 22 -4.34 3.73 4.07
CA LEU A 22 -3.45 2.76 4.67
C LEU A 22 -2.00 3.26 4.64
N VAL A 23 -1.56 3.79 3.50
CA VAL A 23 -0.21 4.31 3.37
C VAL A 23 0.03 5.44 4.36
N ASP A 24 -0.96 6.30 4.55
CA ASP A 24 -0.82 7.41 5.49
C ASP A 24 -0.54 6.94 6.91
N THR A 25 -1.09 5.78 7.29
CA THR A 25 -0.88 5.27 8.65
C THR A 25 0.54 4.76 8.87
N LEU A 26 1.30 4.52 7.81
CA LEU A 26 2.63 3.96 7.93
C LEU A 26 3.70 5.02 8.16
N ASN A 27 3.37 6.29 7.95
CA ASN A 27 4.30 7.41 8.11
C ASN A 27 5.55 7.23 7.24
N LEU A 28 5.37 6.71 6.04
CA LEU A 28 6.45 6.53 5.10
C LEU A 28 6.24 7.48 3.92
N PRO A 29 7.33 7.92 3.26
CA PRO A 29 7.18 8.83 2.12
C PRO A 29 6.53 8.09 0.95
N ALA A 30 5.37 8.57 0.54
CA ALA A 30 4.57 7.91 -0.49
C ALA A 30 5.33 7.79 -1.80
N GLU A 31 6.18 8.77 -2.11
CA GLU A 31 6.92 8.76 -3.37
C GLU A 31 7.96 7.65 -3.43
N ARG A 32 8.26 7.01 -2.30
CA ARG A 32 9.24 5.94 -2.25
C ARG A 32 8.60 4.57 -2.06
N LEU A 33 7.30 4.49 -2.25
CA LEU A 33 6.59 3.24 -2.01
C LEU A 33 6.02 2.67 -3.30
N ALA A 34 6.02 1.36 -3.38
CA ALA A 34 5.28 0.63 -4.41
C ALA A 34 4.24 -0.22 -3.71
N VAL A 35 3.04 -0.24 -4.25
CA VAL A 35 1.91 -0.94 -3.65
C VAL A 35 1.36 -1.96 -4.62
N GLU A 36 1.19 -3.20 -4.14
CA GLU A 36 0.45 -4.22 -4.85
C GLU A 36 -0.86 -4.49 -4.12
N HIS A 37 -1.91 -4.60 -4.88
CA HIS A 37 -3.24 -4.89 -4.34
C HIS A 37 -3.77 -6.10 -5.09
N ASN A 38 -3.90 -7.21 -4.39
CA ASN A 38 -4.36 -8.49 -4.97
C ASN A 38 -3.55 -8.85 -6.20
N LEU A 39 -2.21 -8.74 -6.06
CA LEU A 39 -1.22 -9.12 -7.08
C LEU A 39 -1.14 -8.15 -8.25
N LYS A 40 -1.76 -6.99 -8.14
CA LYS A 40 -1.66 -5.96 -9.17
C LYS A 40 -0.98 -4.72 -8.61
N ILE A 41 -0.03 -4.18 -9.35
CA ILE A 41 0.62 -2.93 -8.96
C ILE A 41 -0.37 -1.79 -9.19
N ILE A 42 -0.53 -0.97 -8.15
CA ILE A 42 -1.44 0.18 -8.20
C ILE A 42 -0.60 1.45 -8.23
N LYS A 43 -0.79 2.24 -9.27
CA LYS A 43 -0.07 3.50 -9.39
C LYS A 43 -0.50 4.45 -8.29
N ARG A 44 0.44 5.28 -7.84
CA ARG A 44 0.16 6.22 -6.76
C ARG A 44 -1.05 7.11 -7.06
N ALA A 45 -1.24 7.49 -8.30
CA ALA A 45 -2.37 8.33 -8.68
C ALA A 45 -3.72 7.68 -8.39
N HIS A 46 -3.75 6.35 -8.22
CA HIS A 46 -4.99 5.62 -7.99
C HIS A 46 -5.16 5.17 -6.55
N TRP A 47 -4.17 5.43 -5.68
CA TRP A 47 -4.26 4.95 -4.29
C TRP A 47 -5.46 5.52 -3.56
N ASN A 48 -5.82 6.77 -3.88
CA ASN A 48 -6.89 7.44 -3.18
C ASN A 48 -8.26 6.91 -3.59
N SER A 49 -8.36 6.36 -4.78
CA SER A 49 -9.64 5.86 -5.28
C SER A 49 -9.79 4.35 -5.16
N GLN A 50 -8.73 3.64 -4.77
CA GLN A 50 -8.79 2.20 -4.62
C GLN A 50 -9.19 1.85 -3.21
N ALA A 51 -10.43 1.45 -3.02
CA ALA A 51 -10.94 1.06 -1.70
C ALA A 51 -10.42 -0.32 -1.31
N LEU A 52 -10.25 -0.52 -0.01
CA LEU A 52 -9.84 -1.81 0.55
C LEU A 52 -11.07 -2.57 0.99
N GLU A 53 -11.05 -3.88 0.78
CA GLU A 53 -12.16 -4.77 1.12
C GLU A 53 -11.64 -5.91 1.96
N ASP A 54 -12.57 -6.53 2.69
CA ASP A 54 -12.22 -7.66 3.53
C ASP A 54 -11.58 -8.77 2.71
N GLY A 55 -10.48 -9.29 3.20
CA GLY A 55 -9.74 -10.35 2.52
C GLY A 55 -8.72 -9.87 1.52
N ASP A 56 -8.62 -8.56 1.30
CA ASP A 56 -7.63 -8.04 0.34
C ASP A 56 -6.22 -8.33 0.78
N LYS A 57 -5.37 -8.55 -0.21
CA LYS A 57 -3.95 -8.76 0.00
C LYS A 57 -3.20 -7.54 -0.51
N VAL A 58 -2.44 -6.90 0.37
CA VAL A 58 -1.72 -5.68 0.04
C VAL A 58 -0.26 -5.88 0.39
N GLU A 59 0.62 -5.52 -0.54
CA GLU A 59 2.05 -5.53 -0.29
C GLU A 59 2.61 -4.17 -0.58
N ILE A 60 3.39 -3.64 0.36
CA ILE A 60 3.99 -2.32 0.25
C ILE A 60 5.48 -2.48 0.40
N VAL A 61 6.21 -2.01 -0.60
CA VAL A 61 7.67 -2.06 -0.61
C VAL A 61 8.18 -0.64 -0.63
N GLN A 62 9.18 -0.35 0.19
CA GLN A 62 9.83 0.95 0.22
C GLN A 62 11.13 0.86 -0.55
N PHE A 63 11.31 1.77 -1.49
CA PHE A 63 12.58 1.85 -2.22
C PHE A 63 13.63 2.50 -1.34
N VAL A 64 14.81 1.93 -1.35
CA VAL A 64 15.92 2.45 -0.55
C VAL A 64 16.93 3.09 -1.46
N GLY A 65 17.53 4.14 -1.01
CA GLY A 65 18.66 4.76 -1.64
C GLY A 65 18.26 5.52 -2.84
N GLY A 66 17.54 5.58 -3.39
CA GLY A 66 17.35 6.36 -4.54
C GLY A 66 17.99 5.78 -5.75
N GLY A 67 18.31 5.60 -5.41
CA GLY A 67 18.50 5.41 -6.21
C GLY A 67 18.66 4.99 -6.96
N SER A 68 18.84 4.87 -6.71
CA SER A 68 19.03 4.62 -7.23
C SER A 68 18.93 4.33 -8.03
N ALA A 69 18.69 4.21 -8.05
CA ALA A 69 18.67 4.10 -8.65
C ALA A 69 18.87 4.21 -9.39
N GLY A 70 18.97 4.35 -9.15
CA GLY A 70 19.27 4.58 -9.75
C GLY A 70 19.58 4.62 -10.30
N ASN A 71 19.89 4.71 -10.08
CA ASN A 71 20.40 4.81 -10.44
C ASN A 71 20.58 4.62 -10.84
N CYS A 72 20.52 4.63 -10.86
CA CYS A 72 20.82 4.51 -11.15
C CYS A 72 21.00 4.57 -11.39
#